data_4224d7dbd8491c880c40ef9ea8a5f99b
#
_entry.id   4224d7dbd8491c880c40ef9ea8a5f99b
#
_cell.length_a   1.000
_cell.length_b   1.000
_cell.length_c   1.000
_cell.angle_alpha   90.00
_cell.angle_beta   90.00
_cell.angle_gamma   90.00
#
_symmetry.space_group_name_H-M   'P 1'
#
loop_
_entity.id
_entity.type
_entity.pdbx_description
1 polymer ?
#
loop_
_entity_poly.entity_id
_entity_poly.type
_entity_poly.pdbx_seq_one_letter_code
_entity_poly.pdbx_strand_id
1 'polypeptide(L)'
;MKIIIKPKKITYKNFKKFGDLISTRKVKPMDINNGYAKRFDNLCKINTSFKKGNTIMSIFSAKKRKFPMNIKMMEKHPLGSQAFIPMTETTFLVFVAPKSKKPNIKKIKSFIVPKQTGINYRPGIWHFPLISTKNMNFLVIDRKGIGNNLVIYNFKNEKISLKYK
;
A
#
# COMPACT_ATOMS: atom_id res chain seq x y z
N MET A 1 11.99 14.57 -19.70
CA MET A 1 12.65 13.25 -19.51
C MET A 1 11.58 12.18 -19.22
N LYS A 2 11.63 11.05 -19.92
CA LYS A 2 10.71 9.91 -19.68
C LYS A 2 11.33 8.98 -18.66
N ILE A 3 10.63 8.72 -17.57
CA ILE A 3 11.09 7.85 -16.48
C ILE A 3 10.28 6.56 -16.53
N ILE A 4 10.95 5.43 -16.69
CA ILE A 4 10.32 4.10 -16.72
C ILE A 4 10.67 3.40 -15.41
N ILE A 5 9.64 2.99 -14.68
CA ILE A 5 9.77 2.24 -13.43
C ILE A 5 9.23 0.82 -13.64
N LYS A 6 10.04 -0.17 -13.30
CA LYS A 6 9.67 -1.58 -13.31
C LYS A 6 9.49 -2.05 -11.86
N PRO A 7 8.41 -2.77 -11.53
CA PRO A 7 8.20 -3.25 -10.18
C PRO A 7 9.18 -4.38 -9.84
N LYS A 8 9.68 -4.37 -8.60
CA LYS A 8 10.52 -5.43 -8.03
C LYS A 8 9.70 -6.30 -7.09
N LYS A 9 10.11 -7.53 -6.84
CA LYS A 9 9.51 -8.37 -5.79
C LYS A 9 9.60 -7.65 -4.44
N ILE A 10 8.47 -7.56 -3.73
CA ILE A 10 8.43 -6.95 -2.41
C ILE A 10 9.08 -7.87 -1.36
N THR A 11 9.79 -7.29 -0.42
CA THR A 11 10.36 -7.97 0.75
C THR A 11 10.22 -7.08 1.98
N TYR A 12 10.25 -7.64 3.18
CA TYR A 12 10.28 -6.85 4.42
C TYR A 12 11.40 -5.81 4.42
N LYS A 13 12.61 -6.19 3.94
CA LYS A 13 13.78 -5.30 3.87
C LYS A 13 13.56 -4.10 2.94
N ASN A 14 13.08 -4.34 1.71
CA ASN A 14 12.97 -3.27 0.72
C ASN A 14 11.73 -2.39 0.88
N PHE A 15 10.68 -2.87 1.58
CA PHE A 15 9.45 -2.12 1.85
C PHE A 15 9.44 -1.42 3.22
N LYS A 16 10.33 -1.78 4.14
CA LYS A 16 10.41 -1.27 5.53
C LYS A 16 10.31 0.26 5.65
N LYS A 17 10.83 1.02 4.68
CA LYS A 17 10.79 2.49 4.69
C LYS A 17 9.40 3.06 4.35
N PHE A 18 8.53 2.27 3.75
CA PHE A 18 7.21 2.69 3.29
C PHE A 18 6.08 2.18 4.18
N GLY A 19 6.29 1.06 4.85
CA GLY A 19 5.25 0.42 5.65
C GLY A 19 5.59 -0.98 6.05
N ASP A 20 4.55 -1.73 6.37
CA ASP A 20 4.64 -3.11 6.82
C ASP A 20 4.02 -4.05 5.80
N LEU A 21 4.49 -5.30 5.75
CA LEU A 21 3.85 -6.37 5.02
C LEU A 21 2.94 -7.15 5.97
N ILE A 22 1.69 -7.28 5.59
CA ILE A 22 0.70 -8.08 6.33
C ILE A 22 0.74 -9.49 5.75
N SER A 23 1.51 -10.38 6.38
CA SER A 23 1.74 -11.74 5.89
C SER A 23 2.12 -12.67 7.02
N THR A 24 1.66 -13.90 6.95
CA THR A 24 1.97 -14.96 7.92
C THR A 24 3.37 -15.57 7.71
N ARG A 25 4.03 -15.30 6.60
CA ARG A 25 5.24 -16.02 6.13
C ARG A 25 6.46 -15.93 7.04
N LYS A 26 6.55 -14.92 7.90
CA LYS A 26 7.71 -14.70 8.80
C LYS A 26 7.30 -14.51 10.24
N VAL A 27 6.10 -14.87 10.59
CA VAL A 27 5.57 -14.78 11.95
C VAL A 27 5.34 -16.18 12.47
N LYS A 28 5.88 -16.48 13.66
CA LYS A 28 5.63 -17.75 14.33
C LYS A 28 4.16 -17.82 14.73
N PRO A 29 3.42 -18.84 14.32
CA PRO A 29 2.03 -19.01 14.73
C PRO A 29 1.93 -19.40 16.20
N MET A 30 0.78 -19.08 16.79
CA MET A 30 0.34 -19.58 18.09
C MET A 30 -0.89 -20.46 17.85
N ASP A 31 -0.87 -21.68 18.36
CA ASP A 31 -2.04 -22.54 18.30
C ASP A 31 -3.10 -22.05 19.29
N ILE A 32 -4.32 -21.93 18.82
CA ILE A 32 -5.50 -21.53 19.59
C ILE A 32 -6.65 -22.47 19.32
N ASN A 33 -7.73 -22.38 20.10
CA ASN A 33 -8.94 -23.22 19.97
C ASN A 33 -8.61 -24.72 19.93
N ASN A 34 -7.83 -25.19 20.89
CA ASN A 34 -7.42 -26.60 21.02
C ASN A 34 -6.71 -27.15 19.74
N GLY A 35 -5.94 -26.32 19.06
CA GLY A 35 -5.21 -26.71 17.85
C GLY A 35 -5.99 -26.58 16.52
N TYR A 36 -7.29 -26.21 16.59
CA TYR A 36 -8.10 -26.03 15.38
C TYR A 36 -7.83 -24.73 14.63
N ALA A 37 -7.07 -23.78 15.20
CA ALA A 37 -6.70 -22.54 14.55
C ALA A 37 -5.27 -22.10 14.89
N LYS A 38 -4.67 -21.35 13.97
CA LYS A 38 -3.35 -20.70 14.16
C LYS A 38 -3.51 -19.19 14.12
N ARG A 39 -3.01 -18.53 15.14
CA ARG A 39 -3.00 -17.08 15.27
C ARG A 39 -1.64 -16.52 14.93
N PHE A 40 -1.59 -15.45 14.11
CA PHE A 40 -0.39 -14.74 13.71
C PHE A 40 -0.53 -13.28 14.15
N ASP A 41 0.18 -12.90 15.19
CA ASP A 41 0.05 -11.59 15.82
C ASP A 41 1.01 -10.55 15.24
N ASN A 42 0.68 -9.27 15.49
CA ASN A 42 1.55 -8.13 15.23
C ASN A 42 2.04 -7.99 13.78
N LEU A 43 1.18 -8.32 12.82
CA LEU A 43 1.52 -8.26 11.40
C LEU A 43 1.80 -6.83 10.91
N CYS A 44 1.15 -5.83 11.50
CA CYS A 44 1.39 -4.42 11.22
C CYS A 44 0.88 -3.53 12.36
N LYS A 45 1.31 -2.27 12.36
CA LYS A 45 0.83 -1.25 13.30
C LYS A 45 -0.14 -0.29 12.60
N ILE A 46 -1.42 -0.37 12.93
CA ILE A 46 -2.45 0.56 12.46
C ILE A 46 -2.36 1.87 13.26
N ASN A 47 -2.17 2.98 12.56
CA ASN A 47 -2.08 4.31 13.16
C ASN A 47 -3.24 5.16 12.68
N THR A 48 -4.29 5.33 13.48
CA THR A 48 -5.52 6.05 13.11
C THR A 48 -5.96 7.06 14.15
N SER A 49 -5.46 6.98 15.38
CA SER A 49 -5.89 7.78 16.53
C SER A 49 -5.42 9.24 16.55
N PHE A 50 -4.44 9.62 15.71
CA PHE A 50 -3.92 10.98 15.69
C PHE A 50 -5.06 11.99 15.45
N LYS A 51 -5.05 13.13 16.19
CA LYS A 51 -6.13 14.15 16.17
C LYS A 51 -7.54 13.56 16.37
N LYS A 52 -7.69 12.68 17.36
CA LYS A 52 -8.97 12.02 17.68
C LYS A 52 -9.60 11.29 16.47
N GLY A 53 -8.77 10.70 15.63
CA GLY A 53 -9.22 9.87 14.51
C GLY A 53 -9.70 8.51 14.96
N ASN A 54 -10.60 7.93 14.19
CA ASN A 54 -11.15 6.59 14.38
C ASN A 54 -10.67 5.66 13.26
N THR A 55 -10.51 4.38 13.60
CA THR A 55 -10.28 3.35 12.60
C THR A 55 -11.58 3.04 11.87
N ILE A 56 -11.53 3.03 10.55
CA ILE A 56 -12.62 2.54 9.71
C ILE A 56 -12.16 1.38 8.83
N MET A 57 -13.09 0.52 8.48
CA MET A 57 -12.91 -0.55 7.51
C MET A 57 -13.81 -0.31 6.30
N SER A 58 -13.28 -0.54 5.11
CA SER A 58 -13.99 -0.37 3.85
C SER A 58 -13.64 -1.51 2.90
N ILE A 59 -14.49 -1.76 1.92
CA ILE A 59 -14.18 -2.63 0.79
C ILE A 59 -13.93 -1.75 -0.44
N PHE A 60 -12.72 -1.87 -1.01
CA PHE A 60 -12.40 -1.20 -2.27
C PHE A 60 -12.45 -2.23 -3.40
N SER A 61 -13.37 -2.03 -4.33
CA SER A 61 -13.49 -2.86 -5.54
C SER A 61 -12.63 -2.27 -6.64
N ALA A 62 -11.50 -2.89 -6.94
CA ALA A 62 -10.52 -2.39 -7.88
C ALA A 62 -10.61 -3.10 -9.22
N LYS A 63 -10.63 -2.33 -10.31
CA LYS A 63 -10.58 -2.84 -11.69
C LYS A 63 -9.14 -3.07 -12.13
N LYS A 64 -8.95 -4.08 -12.99
CA LYS A 64 -7.67 -4.38 -13.65
C LYS A 64 -7.10 -3.13 -14.34
N ARG A 65 -5.83 -2.84 -14.15
CA ARG A 65 -5.11 -1.79 -14.89
C ARG A 65 -4.44 -2.34 -16.14
N LYS A 66 -4.35 -1.49 -17.17
CA LYS A 66 -3.57 -1.76 -18.38
C LYS A 66 -2.14 -1.25 -18.21
N PHE A 67 -1.18 -1.95 -18.79
CA PHE A 67 0.25 -1.58 -18.76
C PHE A 67 0.81 -1.44 -20.19
N PRO A 68 1.81 -0.56 -20.43
CA PRO A 68 2.41 0.36 -19.48
C PRO A 68 1.42 1.43 -19.01
N MET A 69 1.51 1.84 -17.74
CA MET A 69 0.60 2.79 -17.12
C MET A 69 1.31 4.11 -16.84
N ASN A 70 0.71 5.23 -17.28
CA ASN A 70 1.23 6.56 -16.95
C ASN A 70 0.83 6.96 -15.54
N ILE A 71 1.82 7.35 -14.74
CA ILE A 71 1.64 7.84 -13.38
C ILE A 71 1.56 9.36 -13.43
N LYS A 72 0.37 9.91 -13.29
CA LYS A 72 0.12 11.36 -13.35
C LYS A 72 0.08 12.03 -11.99
N MET A 73 -0.09 11.26 -10.90
CA MET A 73 -0.21 11.78 -9.56
C MET A 73 0.29 10.78 -8.51
N MET A 74 0.51 11.26 -7.31
CA MET A 74 0.63 10.46 -6.10
C MET A 74 -0.17 11.12 -4.98
N GLU A 75 -0.59 10.33 -4.02
CA GLU A 75 -1.28 10.81 -2.82
C GLU A 75 -0.56 10.35 -1.56
N LYS A 76 -0.86 11.00 -0.43
CA LYS A 76 -0.45 10.56 0.90
C LYS A 76 -1.51 10.87 1.93
N HIS A 77 -1.54 10.06 2.99
CA HIS A 77 -2.40 10.27 4.15
C HIS A 77 -1.52 10.68 5.35
N PRO A 78 -1.41 11.99 5.66
CA PRO A 78 -0.48 12.46 6.69
C PRO A 78 -0.91 12.12 8.13
N LEU A 79 -2.19 11.91 8.38
CA LEU A 79 -2.76 11.75 9.72
C LEU A 79 -3.01 10.28 10.11
N GLY A 80 -2.88 9.35 9.19
CA GLY A 80 -3.14 7.94 9.46
C GLY A 80 -2.39 6.99 8.53
N SER A 81 -2.26 5.75 8.96
CA SER A 81 -1.84 4.64 8.10
C SER A 81 -3.00 4.19 7.21
N GLN A 82 -2.67 3.49 6.14
CA GLN A 82 -3.67 2.87 5.27
C GLN A 82 -3.22 1.45 4.91
N ALA A 83 -4.00 0.47 5.35
CA ALA A 83 -3.73 -0.93 5.08
C ALA A 83 -4.64 -1.45 3.95
N PHE A 84 -4.07 -2.27 3.08
CA PHE A 84 -4.75 -2.95 2.00
C PHE A 84 -4.51 -4.45 2.10
N ILE A 85 -5.57 -5.21 2.31
CA ILE A 85 -5.56 -6.67 2.41
C ILE A 85 -6.35 -7.22 1.22
N PRO A 86 -5.70 -7.93 0.26
CA PRO A 86 -6.43 -8.52 -0.86
C PRO A 86 -7.37 -9.61 -0.36
N MET A 87 -8.62 -9.56 -0.82
CA MET A 87 -9.64 -10.58 -0.51
C MET A 87 -9.62 -11.75 -1.51
N THR A 88 -8.70 -11.72 -2.46
CA THR A 88 -8.51 -12.76 -3.47
C THR A 88 -7.05 -13.17 -3.55
N GLU A 89 -6.79 -14.39 -4.00
CA GLU A 89 -5.43 -14.91 -4.20
C GLU A 89 -4.75 -14.36 -5.47
N THR A 90 -4.66 -13.05 -5.56
CA THR A 90 -4.10 -12.36 -6.73
C THR A 90 -2.99 -11.40 -6.31
N THR A 91 -2.01 -11.22 -7.20
CA THR A 91 -0.96 -10.21 -7.02
C THR A 91 -1.48 -8.82 -7.37
N PHE A 92 -0.97 -7.82 -6.68
CA PHE A 92 -1.19 -6.41 -7.03
C PHE A 92 0.14 -5.64 -6.98
N LEU A 93 0.12 -4.41 -7.48
CA LEU A 93 1.31 -3.57 -7.50
C LEU A 93 1.16 -2.40 -6.55
N VAL A 94 2.29 -1.96 -5.99
CA VAL A 94 2.38 -0.72 -5.25
C VAL A 94 3.42 0.18 -5.89
N PHE A 95 3.15 1.48 -5.88
CA PHE A 95 4.02 2.51 -6.42
C PHE A 95 4.16 3.59 -5.35
N VAL A 96 5.36 3.77 -4.82
CA VAL A 96 5.59 4.50 -3.57
C VAL A 96 6.80 5.41 -3.63
N ALA A 97 6.78 6.48 -2.82
CA ALA A 97 7.94 7.29 -2.51
C ALA A 97 7.99 7.59 -1.00
N PRO A 98 9.18 7.86 -0.45
CA PRO A 98 9.32 8.16 0.97
C PRO A 98 8.56 9.43 1.37
N LYS A 99 8.27 9.54 2.68
CA LYS A 99 7.68 10.73 3.29
C LYS A 99 8.51 11.97 2.97
N SER A 100 7.86 13.02 2.48
CA SER A 100 8.47 14.30 2.08
C SER A 100 7.39 15.34 1.81
N LYS A 101 7.79 16.62 1.62
CA LYS A 101 6.86 17.68 1.22
C LYS A 101 6.23 17.38 -0.16
N LYS A 102 7.07 17.01 -1.14
CA LYS A 102 6.68 16.57 -2.51
C LYS A 102 7.29 15.20 -2.79
N PRO A 103 6.69 14.36 -3.66
CA PRO A 103 7.29 13.07 -4.03
C PRO A 103 8.67 13.28 -4.65
N ASN A 104 9.68 12.62 -4.11
CA ASN A 104 11.01 12.64 -4.72
C ASN A 104 11.07 11.58 -5.81
N ILE A 105 11.11 12.02 -7.06
CA ILE A 105 11.04 11.15 -8.25
C ILE A 105 12.19 10.14 -8.29
N LYS A 106 13.41 10.54 -7.91
CA LYS A 106 14.58 9.65 -7.85
C LYS A 106 14.45 8.55 -6.79
N LYS A 107 13.56 8.72 -5.82
CA LYS A 107 13.30 7.76 -4.74
C LYS A 107 12.01 6.96 -4.91
N ILE A 108 11.30 7.14 -6.02
CA ILE A 108 10.13 6.35 -6.36
C ILE A 108 10.52 4.90 -6.59
N LYS A 109 9.73 4.00 -6.04
CA LYS A 109 9.86 2.55 -6.23
C LYS A 109 8.50 1.93 -6.53
N SER A 110 8.52 0.81 -7.21
CA SER A 110 7.33 -0.02 -7.39
C SER A 110 7.65 -1.45 -7.00
N PHE A 111 6.63 -2.14 -6.45
CA PHE A 111 6.77 -3.51 -5.99
C PHE A 111 5.60 -4.37 -6.44
N ILE A 112 5.89 -5.66 -6.66
CA ILE A 112 4.90 -6.72 -6.83
C ILE A 112 4.60 -7.27 -5.45
N VAL A 113 3.37 -7.13 -4.99
CA VAL A 113 2.86 -7.74 -3.77
C VAL A 113 2.29 -9.11 -4.12
N PRO A 114 2.83 -10.20 -3.58
CA PRO A 114 2.36 -11.53 -3.91
C PRO A 114 0.98 -11.81 -3.30
N LYS A 115 0.32 -12.85 -3.81
CA LYS A 115 -0.93 -13.35 -3.23
C LYS A 115 -0.80 -13.60 -1.72
N GLN A 116 -1.90 -13.53 -0.99
CA GLN A 116 -1.96 -13.73 0.48
C GLN A 116 -1.05 -12.77 1.28
N THR A 117 -0.76 -11.61 0.71
CA THR A 117 0.03 -10.57 1.36
C THR A 117 -0.67 -9.24 1.22
N GLY A 118 -0.95 -8.59 2.32
CA GLY A 118 -1.38 -7.20 2.37
C GLY A 118 -0.21 -6.27 2.65
N ILE A 119 -0.49 -4.98 2.60
CA ILE A 119 0.48 -3.92 2.95
C ILE A 119 -0.20 -2.91 3.86
N ASN A 120 0.60 -2.22 4.66
CA ASN A 120 0.15 -1.07 5.44
C ASN A 120 1.10 0.11 5.21
N TYR A 121 0.65 1.14 4.51
CA TYR A 121 1.42 2.36 4.35
C TYR A 121 1.46 3.14 5.66
N ARG A 122 2.66 3.60 6.07
CA ARG A 122 2.79 4.51 7.21
C ARG A 122 2.26 5.90 6.88
N PRO A 123 1.86 6.68 7.90
CA PRO A 123 1.41 8.05 7.70
C PRO A 123 2.40 8.89 6.91
N GLY A 124 1.91 9.57 5.88
CA GLY A 124 2.69 10.49 5.05
C GLY A 124 3.53 9.85 3.95
N ILE A 125 3.43 8.54 3.74
CA ILE A 125 4.07 7.86 2.60
C ILE A 125 3.31 8.21 1.32
N TRP A 126 4.06 8.68 0.32
CA TRP A 126 3.51 8.91 -1.00
C TRP A 126 3.26 7.58 -1.71
N HIS A 127 2.08 7.43 -2.28
CA HIS A 127 1.72 6.24 -3.06
C HIS A 127 0.76 6.61 -4.19
N PHE A 128 0.73 5.79 -5.23
CA PHE A 128 -0.32 5.84 -6.24
C PHE A 128 -1.51 5.01 -5.75
N PRO A 129 -2.76 5.44 -5.96
CA PRO A 129 -3.94 4.63 -5.65
C PRO A 129 -3.85 3.23 -6.25
N LEU A 130 -4.61 2.29 -5.71
CA LEU A 130 -4.58 0.86 -6.03
C LEU A 130 -4.26 0.51 -7.50
N ILE A 131 -3.27 -0.39 -7.68
CA ILE A 131 -2.85 -0.89 -8.99
C ILE A 131 -3.10 -2.40 -9.03
N SER A 132 -4.27 -2.78 -9.49
CA SER A 132 -4.69 -4.18 -9.57
C SER A 132 -4.33 -4.81 -10.91
N THR A 133 -3.84 -6.04 -10.88
CA THR A 133 -3.51 -6.83 -12.07
C THR A 133 -4.71 -7.62 -12.63
N LYS A 134 -5.75 -7.77 -11.81
CA LYS A 134 -7.07 -8.33 -12.15
C LYS A 134 -8.16 -7.52 -11.43
N ASN A 135 -9.42 -7.71 -11.76
CA ASN A 135 -10.51 -7.20 -10.92
C ASN A 135 -10.46 -7.92 -9.57
N MET A 136 -10.44 -7.16 -8.49
CA MET A 136 -10.30 -7.72 -7.14
C MET A 136 -10.76 -6.75 -6.06
N ASN A 137 -11.21 -7.29 -4.95
CA ASN A 137 -11.58 -6.53 -3.77
C ASN A 137 -10.44 -6.50 -2.74
N PHE A 138 -10.37 -5.39 -2.02
CA PHE A 138 -9.46 -5.19 -0.89
C PHE A 138 -10.27 -4.82 0.35
N LEU A 139 -9.97 -5.47 1.47
CA LEU A 139 -10.30 -4.92 2.77
C LEU A 139 -9.30 -3.78 3.04
N VAL A 140 -9.82 -2.59 3.27
CA VAL A 140 -9.02 -1.39 3.55
C VAL A 140 -9.27 -0.94 4.97
N ILE A 141 -8.19 -0.71 5.71
CA ILE A 141 -8.26 -0.18 7.08
C ILE A 141 -7.53 1.16 7.07
N ASP A 142 -8.25 2.22 7.39
CA ASP A 142 -7.70 3.56 7.38
C ASP A 142 -8.33 4.46 8.46
N ARG A 143 -8.05 5.76 8.39
CA ARG A 143 -8.46 6.75 9.38
C ARG A 143 -9.59 7.63 8.88
N LYS A 144 -10.64 7.75 9.66
CA LYS A 144 -11.67 8.80 9.57
C LYS A 144 -11.57 9.74 10.78
N GLY A 145 -11.72 11.04 10.57
CA GLY A 145 -11.72 12.04 11.66
C GLY A 145 -11.30 13.43 11.20
N ILE A 146 -11.17 14.33 12.16
CA ILE A 146 -10.87 15.75 11.93
C ILE A 146 -9.49 15.91 11.24
N GLY A 147 -9.37 16.93 10.40
CA GLY A 147 -8.17 17.31 9.67
C GLY A 147 -8.06 16.70 8.29
N ASN A 148 -7.28 17.35 7.43
CA ASN A 148 -7.06 16.88 6.07
C ASN A 148 -6.11 15.68 6.05
N ASN A 149 -6.64 14.51 5.73
CA ASN A 149 -5.89 13.27 5.63
C ASN A 149 -5.63 12.82 4.18
N LEU A 150 -5.85 13.69 3.21
CA LEU A 150 -5.55 13.41 1.81
C LEU A 150 -4.79 14.58 1.20
N VAL A 151 -3.57 14.34 0.76
CA VAL A 151 -2.75 15.29 0.00
C VAL A 151 -2.39 14.67 -1.33
N ILE A 152 -2.77 15.35 -2.41
CA ILE A 152 -2.50 14.90 -3.79
C ILE A 152 -1.38 15.75 -4.39
N TYR A 153 -0.47 15.12 -5.09
CA TYR A 153 0.56 15.77 -5.90
C TYR A 153 0.43 15.32 -7.35
N ASN A 154 0.15 16.26 -8.24
CA ASN A 154 0.08 16.04 -9.68
C ASN A 154 1.43 16.35 -10.33
N PHE A 155 1.97 15.39 -11.09
CA PHE A 155 3.17 15.59 -11.90
C PHE A 155 2.83 16.45 -13.12
N LYS A 156 3.50 17.62 -13.25
CA LYS A 156 3.22 18.57 -14.34
C LYS A 156 4.08 18.32 -15.58
N ASN A 157 5.38 18.13 -15.38
CA ASN A 157 6.38 18.05 -16.46
C ASN A 157 7.03 16.66 -16.54
N GLU A 158 6.79 15.80 -15.58
CA GLU A 158 7.41 14.49 -15.49
C GLU A 158 6.54 13.44 -16.20
N LYS A 159 7.13 12.76 -17.17
CA LYS A 159 6.50 11.63 -17.86
C LYS A 159 6.95 10.33 -17.19
N ILE A 160 6.19 9.88 -16.17
CA ILE A 160 6.50 8.68 -15.40
C ILE A 160 5.61 7.53 -15.88
N SER A 161 6.22 6.40 -16.22
CA SER A 161 5.53 5.20 -16.69
C SER A 161 5.89 4.00 -15.83
N LEU A 162 4.87 3.26 -15.40
CA LEU A 162 5.01 1.95 -14.75
C LEU A 162 4.87 0.87 -15.82
N LYS A 163 5.96 0.14 -16.06
CA LYS A 163 5.98 -0.99 -17.00
C LYS A 163 5.93 -2.30 -16.21
N TYR A 164 4.85 -3.05 -16.38
CA TYR A 164 4.66 -4.39 -15.81
C TYR A 164 4.22 -5.31 -16.93
N LYS A 165 5.07 -6.32 -17.22
CA LYS A 165 4.91 -7.33 -18.29
C LYS A 165 4.16 -6.86 -19.54
#